data_da8bc39ba32355ccb2eb5d8b95729e21
#
_entry.id   da8bc39ba32355ccb2eb5d8b95729e21
#
_cell.length_a   1.000
_cell.length_b   1.000
_cell.length_c   1.000
_cell.angle_alpha   90.00
_cell.angle_beta   90.00
_cell.angle_gamma   90.00
#
_symmetry.space_group_name_H-M   'P 1'
#
loop_
_entity.id
_entity.type
_entity.pdbx_description
1 polymer ?
#
loop_
_entity_poly.entity_id
_entity_poly.type
_entity_poly.pdbx_seq_one_letter_code
_entity_poly.pdbx_strand_id
1 'polypeptide(L)'
;MEKLCRLLEISRSGYYAWLKRGQSQRTRNNQVLTRELVYLHEKYPALGLDSLYHMLKSKYPCSRGRIHRLMKAAKIHSLRKKAYKITTNSRHSHPIAPNLLKRQFSFEQPNQAWVGDITYIPTGEGWLYLAAVKDLCTKKVVGYAFSGRIDTQLTLAALDMAVRRERPKPGLIFHSDRGVQYAAAAFRD
;
A
#
# COMPACT_ATOMS: atom_id res chain seq x y z
N MET A 1 -18.12 -39.94 -39.30
CA MET A 1 -16.82 -39.23 -39.21
C MET A 1 -16.30 -38.76 -40.55
N GLU A 2 -16.29 -39.61 -41.58
CA GLU A 2 -15.77 -39.23 -42.92
C GLU A 2 -16.48 -38.01 -43.54
N LYS A 3 -17.82 -38.00 -43.54
CA LYS A 3 -18.64 -36.89 -44.00
C LYS A 3 -18.35 -35.58 -43.23
N LEU A 4 -18.11 -35.65 -41.89
CA LEU A 4 -17.76 -34.49 -41.06
C LEU A 4 -16.34 -33.97 -41.37
N CYS A 5 -15.38 -34.85 -41.59
CA CYS A 5 -14.03 -34.46 -41.98
C CYS A 5 -14.02 -33.73 -43.32
N ARG A 6 -14.79 -34.19 -44.30
CA ARG A 6 -14.95 -33.52 -45.62
C ARG A 6 -15.62 -32.15 -45.45
N LEU A 7 -16.69 -32.05 -44.65
CA LEU A 7 -17.42 -30.82 -44.46
C LEU A 7 -16.55 -29.75 -43.77
N LEU A 8 -15.66 -30.15 -42.84
CA LEU A 8 -14.77 -29.29 -42.11
C LEU A 8 -13.38 -29.09 -42.75
N GLU A 9 -13.17 -29.66 -43.94
CA GLU A 9 -11.91 -29.61 -44.70
C GLU A 9 -10.69 -30.09 -43.92
N ILE A 10 -10.85 -31.06 -43.00
CA ILE A 10 -9.77 -31.63 -42.19
C ILE A 10 -9.45 -33.08 -42.64
N SER A 11 -8.18 -33.46 -42.55
CA SER A 11 -7.81 -34.83 -42.86
C SER A 11 -8.30 -35.81 -41.79
N ARG A 12 -8.82 -36.96 -42.21
CA ARG A 12 -9.28 -38.02 -41.31
C ARG A 12 -8.15 -38.54 -40.42
N SER A 13 -6.94 -38.69 -40.94
CA SER A 13 -5.74 -39.06 -40.19
C SER A 13 -5.37 -38.00 -39.13
N GLY A 14 -5.45 -36.73 -39.52
CA GLY A 14 -5.21 -35.60 -38.60
C GLY A 14 -6.19 -35.59 -37.43
N TYR A 15 -7.48 -35.84 -37.70
CA TYR A 15 -8.50 -35.94 -36.64
C TYR A 15 -8.18 -37.06 -35.64
N TYR A 16 -7.88 -38.28 -36.12
CA TYR A 16 -7.57 -39.40 -35.23
C TYR A 16 -6.22 -39.21 -34.50
N ALA A 17 -5.22 -38.61 -35.15
CA ALA A 17 -3.98 -38.25 -34.50
C ALA A 17 -4.19 -37.21 -33.40
N TRP A 18 -5.06 -36.20 -33.62
CA TRP A 18 -5.45 -35.22 -32.60
C TRP A 18 -6.19 -35.88 -31.43
N LEU A 19 -7.13 -36.81 -31.72
CA LEU A 19 -7.90 -37.52 -30.70
C LEU A 19 -7.00 -38.36 -29.77
N LYS A 20 -5.96 -38.98 -30.33
CA LYS A 20 -4.98 -39.82 -29.61
C LYS A 20 -3.88 -39.00 -28.94
N ARG A 21 -3.77 -37.70 -29.27
CA ARG A 21 -2.71 -36.84 -28.75
C ARG A 21 -2.94 -36.55 -27.29
N GLY A 22 -2.02 -36.94 -26.43
CA GLY A 22 -2.01 -36.55 -25.01
C GLY A 22 -1.84 -35.05 -24.80
N GLN A 23 -2.00 -34.61 -23.59
CA GLN A 23 -1.80 -33.21 -23.23
C GLN A 23 -0.37 -32.75 -23.55
N SER A 24 -0.25 -31.55 -24.14
CA SER A 24 1.05 -30.97 -24.45
C SER A 24 1.85 -30.66 -23.16
N GLN A 25 3.18 -30.67 -23.27
CA GLN A 25 4.05 -30.29 -22.13
C GLN A 25 3.70 -28.93 -21.57
N ARG A 26 3.34 -27.98 -22.43
CA ARG A 26 2.89 -26.65 -22.04
C ARG A 26 1.61 -26.69 -21.19
N THR A 27 0.66 -27.56 -21.56
CA THR A 27 -0.59 -27.73 -20.79
C THR A 27 -0.32 -28.34 -19.43
N ARG A 28 0.53 -29.37 -19.33
CA ARG A 28 0.95 -29.96 -18.05
C ARG A 28 1.64 -28.93 -17.14
N ASN A 29 2.57 -28.16 -17.69
CA ASN A 29 3.26 -27.10 -16.95
C ASN A 29 2.28 -25.99 -16.51
N ASN A 30 1.26 -25.66 -17.29
CA ASN A 30 0.24 -24.70 -16.89
C ASN A 30 -0.61 -25.23 -15.74
N GLN A 31 -0.96 -26.52 -15.74
CA GLN A 31 -1.71 -27.12 -14.63
C GLN A 31 -0.93 -27.06 -13.31
N VAL A 32 0.37 -27.35 -13.36
CA VAL A 32 1.25 -27.23 -12.17
C VAL A 32 1.29 -25.78 -11.68
N LEU A 33 1.54 -24.82 -12.57
CA LEU A 33 1.57 -23.40 -12.20
C LEU A 33 0.22 -22.92 -11.65
N THR A 34 -0.89 -23.38 -12.21
CA THR A 34 -2.22 -23.00 -11.73
C THR A 34 -2.47 -23.53 -10.31
N ARG A 35 -2.08 -24.77 -9.99
CA ARG A 35 -2.18 -25.32 -8.63
C ARG A 35 -1.37 -24.50 -7.62
N GLU A 36 -0.13 -24.16 -7.98
CA GLU A 36 0.71 -23.31 -7.13
C GLU A 36 0.13 -21.90 -6.93
N LEU A 37 -0.46 -21.31 -7.98
CA LEU A 37 -1.13 -20.01 -7.90
C LEU A 37 -2.34 -20.05 -6.95
N VAL A 38 -3.17 -21.11 -7.03
CA VAL A 38 -4.31 -21.31 -6.13
C VAL A 38 -3.82 -21.44 -4.69
N TYR A 39 -2.84 -22.30 -4.44
CA TYR A 39 -2.26 -22.51 -3.11
C TYR A 39 -1.70 -21.20 -2.52
N LEU A 40 -0.93 -20.43 -3.31
CA LEU A 40 -0.38 -19.17 -2.85
C LEU A 40 -1.47 -18.12 -2.59
N HIS A 41 -2.54 -18.12 -3.40
CA HIS A 41 -3.65 -17.21 -3.21
C HIS A 41 -4.46 -17.52 -1.94
N GLU A 42 -4.70 -18.80 -1.65
CA GLU A 42 -5.35 -19.24 -0.41
C GLU A 42 -4.53 -18.82 0.82
N LYS A 43 -3.21 -19.01 0.76
CA LYS A 43 -2.31 -18.64 1.84
C LYS A 43 -2.11 -17.13 1.99
N TYR A 44 -2.10 -16.40 0.88
CA TYR A 44 -1.81 -14.96 0.81
C TYR A 44 -2.79 -14.23 -0.10
N PRO A 45 -4.06 -14.09 0.28
CA PRO A 45 -5.12 -13.59 -0.63
C PRO A 45 -4.94 -12.13 -1.08
N ALA A 46 -4.12 -11.35 -0.37
CA ALA A 46 -3.83 -9.95 -0.71
C ALA A 46 -2.75 -9.78 -1.79
N LEU A 47 -2.02 -10.85 -2.16
CA LEU A 47 -0.96 -10.75 -3.16
C LEU A 47 -1.53 -10.54 -4.56
N GLY A 48 -0.94 -9.56 -5.28
CA GLY A 48 -1.25 -9.27 -6.66
C GLY A 48 -0.33 -10.01 -7.64
N LEU A 49 -0.57 -9.79 -8.95
CA LEU A 49 0.17 -10.40 -10.04
C LEU A 49 1.69 -10.32 -9.88
N ASP A 50 2.23 -9.14 -9.57
CA ASP A 50 3.68 -8.94 -9.52
C ASP A 50 4.32 -9.72 -8.36
N SER A 51 3.68 -9.71 -7.19
CA SER A 51 4.14 -10.49 -6.04
C SER A 51 4.13 -11.99 -6.32
N LEU A 52 3.03 -12.52 -6.88
CA LEU A 52 2.92 -13.93 -7.25
C LEU A 52 3.93 -14.32 -8.34
N TYR A 53 4.15 -13.47 -9.34
CA TYR A 53 5.18 -13.68 -10.36
C TYR A 53 6.58 -13.74 -9.73
N HIS A 54 6.94 -12.81 -8.84
CA HIS A 54 8.24 -12.81 -8.17
C HIS A 54 8.48 -14.05 -7.32
N MET A 55 7.45 -14.57 -6.65
CA MET A 55 7.54 -15.81 -5.87
C MET A 55 7.71 -17.05 -6.74
N LEU A 56 7.11 -17.08 -7.93
CA LEU A 56 7.09 -18.26 -8.78
C LEU A 56 8.24 -18.33 -9.79
N LYS A 57 8.77 -17.16 -10.22
CA LYS A 57 9.77 -17.10 -11.30
C LYS A 57 11.08 -17.85 -11.00
N SER A 58 11.45 -17.98 -9.73
CA SER A 58 12.66 -18.69 -9.30
C SER A 58 12.50 -20.21 -9.40
N LYS A 59 11.28 -20.71 -9.13
CA LYS A 59 10.96 -22.14 -9.14
C LYS A 59 10.46 -22.64 -10.50
N TYR A 60 9.75 -21.76 -11.22
CA TYR A 60 9.13 -22.08 -12.50
C TYR A 60 9.52 -21.06 -13.58
N PRO A 61 10.20 -21.45 -14.66
CA PRO A 61 10.48 -20.55 -15.78
C PRO A 61 9.17 -20.10 -16.44
N CYS A 62 8.77 -18.87 -16.15
CA CYS A 62 7.51 -18.32 -16.65
C CYS A 62 7.60 -16.82 -16.84
N SER A 63 6.82 -16.27 -17.76
CA SER A 63 6.68 -14.83 -17.93
C SER A 63 5.53 -14.28 -17.09
N ARG A 64 5.61 -12.99 -16.76
CA ARG A 64 4.54 -12.24 -16.06
C ARG A 64 3.19 -12.37 -16.78
N GLY A 65 3.20 -12.27 -18.13
CA GLY A 65 1.98 -12.43 -18.95
C GLY A 65 1.39 -13.84 -18.90
N ARG A 66 2.22 -14.88 -18.72
CA ARG A 66 1.73 -16.25 -18.52
C ARG A 66 1.02 -16.39 -17.18
N ILE A 67 1.60 -15.88 -16.10
CA ILE A 67 0.97 -15.87 -14.77
C ILE A 67 -0.36 -15.13 -14.80
N HIS A 68 -0.41 -13.94 -15.40
CA HIS A 68 -1.66 -13.17 -15.53
C HIS A 68 -2.79 -13.94 -16.21
N ARG A 69 -2.48 -14.64 -17.34
CA ARG A 69 -3.48 -15.45 -18.04
C ARG A 69 -3.98 -16.63 -17.19
N LEU A 70 -3.08 -17.29 -16.45
CA LEU A 70 -3.45 -18.41 -15.56
C LEU A 70 -4.29 -17.92 -14.37
N MET A 71 -3.94 -16.80 -13.76
CA MET A 71 -4.75 -16.17 -12.70
C MET A 71 -6.16 -15.86 -13.22
N LYS A 72 -6.27 -15.23 -14.40
CA LYS A 72 -7.57 -14.92 -15.01
C LYS A 72 -8.40 -16.20 -15.27
N ALA A 73 -7.79 -17.25 -15.82
CA ALA A 73 -8.44 -18.53 -16.08
C ALA A 73 -8.90 -19.23 -14.78
N ALA A 74 -8.13 -19.11 -13.70
CA ALA A 74 -8.44 -19.65 -12.37
C ALA A 74 -9.32 -18.70 -11.52
N LYS A 75 -9.76 -17.56 -12.05
CA LYS A 75 -10.54 -16.53 -11.33
C LYS A 75 -9.87 -16.01 -10.05
N ILE A 76 -8.54 -15.98 -10.02
CA ILE A 76 -7.74 -15.48 -8.91
C ILE A 76 -7.65 -13.95 -9.00
N HIS A 77 -8.09 -13.25 -7.94
CA HIS A 77 -8.03 -11.81 -7.81
C HIS A 77 -7.44 -11.43 -6.45
N SER A 78 -6.56 -10.42 -6.42
CA SER A 78 -6.05 -9.90 -5.16
C SER A 78 -7.19 -9.33 -4.30
N LEU A 79 -7.34 -9.83 -3.08
CA LEU A 79 -8.32 -9.37 -2.11
C LEU A 79 -7.83 -8.13 -1.33
N ARG A 80 -6.98 -7.30 -1.93
CA ARG A 80 -6.58 -6.04 -1.34
C ARG A 80 -7.83 -5.18 -1.09
N LYS A 81 -8.18 -4.98 0.18
CA LYS A 81 -9.17 -3.97 0.55
C LYS A 81 -8.60 -2.62 0.10
N LYS A 82 -9.29 -1.93 -0.81
CA LYS A 82 -9.00 -0.52 -1.12
C LYS A 82 -9.36 0.30 0.12
N ALA A 83 -8.45 0.36 1.08
CA ALA A 83 -8.58 1.28 2.20
C ALA A 83 -8.10 2.66 1.74
N TYR A 84 -8.88 3.32 0.88
CA TYR A 84 -8.70 4.74 0.60
C TYR A 84 -9.80 5.49 1.36
N LYS A 85 -9.44 6.01 2.53
CA LYS A 85 -10.24 6.98 3.27
C LYS A 85 -9.48 8.31 3.20
N ILE A 86 -10.12 9.36 2.71
CA ILE A 86 -9.58 10.71 2.81
C ILE A 86 -9.58 11.07 4.30
N THR A 87 -8.39 11.10 4.90
CA THR A 87 -8.20 11.36 6.33
C THR A 87 -7.88 12.81 6.63
N THR A 88 -7.41 13.56 5.61
CA THR A 88 -6.97 14.95 5.76
C THR A 88 -7.91 15.88 5.00
N ASN A 89 -8.50 16.85 5.68
CA ASN A 89 -9.21 17.95 5.04
C ASN A 89 -8.20 19.06 4.70
N SER A 90 -7.71 19.06 3.46
CA SER A 90 -6.79 20.09 2.94
C SER A 90 -7.50 21.19 2.15
N ARG A 91 -8.85 21.13 2.01
CA ARG A 91 -9.67 22.16 1.35
C ARG A 91 -10.21 23.14 2.38
N HIS A 92 -9.35 24.03 2.86
CA HIS A 92 -9.70 25.07 3.80
C HIS A 92 -9.14 26.43 3.35
N SER A 93 -9.69 27.52 3.86
CA SER A 93 -9.30 28.91 3.54
C SER A 93 -8.13 29.45 4.39
N HIS A 94 -7.57 28.66 5.31
CA HIS A 94 -6.45 29.09 6.14
C HIS A 94 -5.18 29.32 5.31
N PRO A 95 -4.36 30.34 5.63
CA PRO A 95 -3.07 30.55 4.99
C PRO A 95 -2.16 29.31 5.14
N ILE A 96 -1.51 28.95 4.06
CA ILE A 96 -0.60 27.80 4.04
C ILE A 96 0.84 28.32 4.15
N ALA A 97 1.59 27.84 5.14
CA ALA A 97 2.99 28.18 5.30
C ALA A 97 3.84 27.63 4.12
N PRO A 98 4.91 28.32 3.72
CA PRO A 98 5.81 27.84 2.69
C PRO A 98 6.51 26.54 3.13
N ASN A 99 6.81 25.66 2.17
CA ASN A 99 7.52 24.43 2.45
C ASN A 99 9.03 24.70 2.68
N LEU A 100 9.40 24.92 3.91
CA LEU A 100 10.80 25.14 4.32
C LEU A 100 11.64 23.86 4.26
N LEU A 101 11.03 22.69 4.47
CA LEU A 101 11.73 21.41 4.50
C LEU A 101 12.26 20.97 3.13
N LYS A 102 11.61 21.38 2.02
CA LYS A 102 12.03 21.13 0.61
C LYS A 102 12.44 19.68 0.32
N ARG A 103 11.78 18.70 0.95
CA ARG A 103 12.07 17.25 0.90
C ARG A 103 13.40 16.83 1.57
N GLN A 104 14.02 17.67 2.36
CA GLN A 104 15.18 17.30 3.17
C GLN A 104 14.68 16.61 4.45
N PHE A 105 14.79 15.28 4.51
CA PHE A 105 14.34 14.48 5.66
C PHE A 105 15.49 13.91 6.50
N SER A 106 16.71 14.39 6.26
CA SER A 106 17.91 14.02 7.03
C SER A 106 18.55 15.28 7.60
N PHE A 107 18.78 15.27 8.91
CA PHE A 107 19.39 16.35 9.67
C PHE A 107 20.53 15.78 10.52
N GLU A 108 21.58 16.57 10.71
CA GLU A 108 22.79 16.12 11.44
C GLU A 108 22.66 16.27 12.95
N GLN A 109 21.84 17.22 13.40
CA GLN A 109 21.65 17.51 14.83
C GLN A 109 20.19 17.34 15.24
N PRO A 110 19.93 16.86 16.47
CA PRO A 110 18.57 16.82 17.04
C PRO A 110 17.94 18.20 17.09
N ASN A 111 16.62 18.23 17.05
CA ASN A 111 15.82 19.45 17.22
C ASN A 111 16.05 20.54 16.15
N GLN A 112 16.53 20.19 14.97
CA GLN A 112 16.57 21.09 13.81
C GLN A 112 15.25 21.06 13.02
N ALA A 113 14.64 19.90 12.88
CA ALA A 113 13.36 19.75 12.20
C ALA A 113 12.52 18.63 12.82
N TRP A 114 11.28 18.95 13.10
CA TRP A 114 10.27 18.00 13.56
C TRP A 114 9.17 17.84 12.52
N VAL A 115 8.57 16.65 12.46
CA VAL A 115 7.39 16.36 11.65
C VAL A 115 6.25 15.92 12.54
N GLY A 116 5.04 16.43 12.23
CA GLY A 116 3.81 16.07 12.93
C GLY A 116 2.84 15.35 12.00
N ASP A 117 2.15 14.33 12.54
CA ASP A 117 1.10 13.59 11.84
C ASP A 117 0.03 13.09 12.81
N ILE A 118 -1.19 12.86 12.30
CA ILE A 118 -2.30 12.30 13.06
C ILE A 118 -2.65 10.92 12.53
N THR A 119 -2.59 9.92 13.39
CA THR A 119 -2.92 8.54 13.11
C THR A 119 -4.26 8.14 13.73
N TYR A 120 -5.05 7.38 12.99
CA TYR A 120 -6.34 6.84 13.39
C TYR A 120 -6.16 5.43 13.95
N ILE A 121 -6.56 5.21 15.20
CA ILE A 121 -6.46 3.91 15.90
C ILE A 121 -7.88 3.38 16.11
N PRO A 122 -8.26 2.26 15.50
CA PRO A 122 -9.55 1.64 15.76
C PRO A 122 -9.52 0.99 17.15
N THR A 123 -10.56 1.24 17.96
CA THR A 123 -10.76 0.62 19.28
C THR A 123 -12.10 -0.09 19.33
N GLY A 124 -12.37 -0.86 20.38
CA GLY A 124 -13.67 -1.49 20.60
C GLY A 124 -14.82 -0.50 20.81
N GLU A 125 -14.50 0.74 21.22
CA GLU A 125 -15.47 1.81 21.51
C GLU A 125 -15.53 2.89 20.41
N GLY A 126 -14.78 2.74 19.33
CA GLY A 126 -14.74 3.70 18.23
C GLY A 126 -13.32 4.09 17.80
N TRP A 127 -13.14 5.34 17.38
CA TRP A 127 -11.85 5.83 16.91
C TRP A 127 -11.11 6.61 18.00
N LEU A 128 -9.86 6.23 18.24
CA LEU A 128 -8.90 7.01 19.00
C LEU A 128 -7.92 7.67 18.03
N TYR A 129 -7.60 8.92 18.26
CA TYR A 129 -6.68 9.70 17.42
C TYR A 129 -5.39 9.95 18.17
N LEU A 130 -4.27 9.69 17.49
CA LEU A 130 -2.92 9.94 18.01
C LEU A 130 -2.28 11.04 17.16
N ALA A 131 -1.99 12.18 17.75
CA ALA A 131 -1.03 13.13 17.18
C ALA A 131 0.36 12.79 17.68
N ALA A 132 1.34 12.71 16.78
CA ALA A 132 2.72 12.41 17.11
C ALA A 132 3.65 13.44 16.47
N VAL A 133 4.66 13.87 17.23
CA VAL A 133 5.75 14.75 16.79
C VAL A 133 7.04 13.94 16.80
N LYS A 134 7.72 13.87 15.65
CA LYS A 134 8.93 13.10 15.46
C LYS A 134 10.10 13.99 15.05
N ASP A 135 11.23 13.82 15.69
CA ASP A 135 12.49 14.46 15.30
C ASP A 135 13.09 13.79 14.06
N LEU A 136 13.49 14.58 13.07
CA LEU A 136 14.01 14.07 11.79
C LEU A 136 15.47 13.61 11.86
N CYS A 137 16.24 14.03 12.85
CA CYS A 137 17.59 13.53 13.08
C CYS A 137 17.56 12.19 13.81
N THR A 138 17.03 12.18 15.02
CA THR A 138 17.06 10.99 15.90
C THR A 138 16.03 9.93 15.54
N LYS A 139 15.02 10.28 14.72
CA LYS A 139 13.85 9.46 14.39
C LYS A 139 12.96 9.09 15.58
N LYS A 140 13.19 9.68 16.73
CA LYS A 140 12.40 9.47 17.96
C LYS A 140 11.10 10.27 17.93
N VAL A 141 10.05 9.74 18.54
CA VAL A 141 8.84 10.48 18.87
C VAL A 141 9.14 11.32 20.12
N VAL A 142 9.17 12.63 19.93
CA VAL A 142 9.52 13.61 20.97
C VAL A 142 8.29 14.11 21.74
N GLY A 143 7.11 14.08 21.11
CA GLY A 143 5.85 14.41 21.75
C GLY A 143 4.68 13.65 21.12
N TYR A 144 3.63 13.41 21.91
CA TYR A 144 2.41 12.76 21.44
C TYR A 144 1.23 13.11 22.33
N ALA A 145 0.03 12.99 21.76
CA ALA A 145 -1.22 13.12 22.51
C ALA A 145 -2.29 12.21 21.92
N PHE A 146 -3.25 11.80 22.75
CA PHE A 146 -4.40 11.00 22.34
C PHE A 146 -5.70 11.78 22.59
N SER A 147 -6.67 11.62 21.71
CA SER A 147 -8.01 12.19 21.86
C SER A 147 -9.07 11.33 21.17
N GLY A 148 -10.30 11.38 21.63
CA GLY A 148 -11.48 10.84 20.92
C GLY A 148 -11.94 11.72 19.75
N ARG A 149 -11.32 12.90 19.54
CA ARG A 149 -11.68 13.86 18.48
C ARG A 149 -10.43 14.35 17.76
N ILE A 150 -10.59 14.67 16.47
CA ILE A 150 -9.53 15.33 15.68
C ILE A 150 -9.79 16.83 15.73
N ASP A 151 -9.06 17.53 16.57
CA ASP A 151 -9.10 18.97 16.71
C ASP A 151 -7.69 19.58 16.83
N THR A 152 -7.62 20.90 16.86
CA THR A 152 -6.35 21.62 17.04
C THR A 152 -5.74 21.40 18.43
N GLN A 153 -6.55 21.13 19.44
CA GLN A 153 -6.08 20.87 20.80
C GLN A 153 -5.23 19.60 20.88
N LEU A 154 -5.61 18.57 20.12
CA LEU A 154 -4.84 17.32 20.02
C LEU A 154 -3.43 17.57 19.48
N THR A 155 -3.30 18.37 18.41
CA THR A 155 -2.00 18.68 17.80
C THR A 155 -1.17 19.59 18.68
N LEU A 156 -1.79 20.58 19.35
CA LEU A 156 -1.14 21.45 20.31
C LEU A 156 -0.61 20.69 21.53
N ALA A 157 -1.39 19.76 22.08
CA ALA A 157 -0.94 18.96 23.22
C ALA A 157 0.28 18.09 22.88
N ALA A 158 0.33 17.53 21.67
CA ALA A 158 1.49 16.78 21.20
C ALA A 158 2.73 17.67 21.02
N LEU A 159 2.56 18.87 20.47
CA LEU A 159 3.63 19.85 20.27
C LEU A 159 4.13 20.40 21.61
N ASP A 160 3.24 20.77 22.54
CA ASP A 160 3.59 21.25 23.87
C ASP A 160 4.40 20.21 24.66
N MET A 161 4.00 18.93 24.61
CA MET A 161 4.80 17.85 25.20
C MET A 161 6.20 17.80 24.58
N ALA A 162 6.33 17.89 23.25
CA ALA A 162 7.62 17.86 22.57
C ALA A 162 8.51 19.03 22.99
N VAL A 163 7.97 20.26 23.02
CA VAL A 163 8.70 21.48 23.41
C VAL A 163 9.17 21.41 24.87
N ARG A 164 8.31 21.01 25.79
CA ARG A 164 8.66 20.87 27.21
C ARG A 164 9.75 19.83 27.45
N ARG A 165 9.71 18.72 26.69
CA ARG A 165 10.64 17.61 26.83
C ARG A 165 12.00 17.93 26.24
N GLU A 166 12.04 18.40 25.01
CA GLU A 166 13.27 18.57 24.23
C GLU A 166 13.88 19.97 24.36
N ARG A 167 13.09 20.98 24.76
CA ARG A 167 13.51 22.40 24.91
C ARG A 167 14.33 22.89 23.71
N PRO A 168 13.77 22.83 22.49
CA PRO A 168 14.51 23.16 21.28
C PRO A 168 14.93 24.65 21.30
N LYS A 169 16.07 24.91 20.64
CA LYS A 169 16.52 26.29 20.43
C LYS A 169 15.63 26.95 19.35
N PRO A 170 15.54 28.29 19.34
CA PRO A 170 14.91 29.04 18.25
C PRO A 170 15.48 28.61 16.87
N GLY A 171 14.61 28.56 15.88
CA GLY A 171 14.97 28.11 14.51
C GLY A 171 14.57 26.69 14.18
N LEU A 172 13.93 25.94 15.10
CA LEU A 172 13.33 24.64 14.81
C LEU A 172 12.29 24.76 13.67
N ILE A 173 12.39 23.92 12.68
CA ILE A 173 11.39 23.79 11.61
C ILE A 173 10.37 22.74 12.03
N PHE A 174 9.08 23.13 12.14
CA PHE A 174 7.99 22.17 12.28
C PHE A 174 7.31 21.97 10.93
N HIS A 175 7.17 20.72 10.52
CA HIS A 175 6.54 20.35 9.23
C HIS A 175 5.41 19.34 9.46
N SER A 176 4.26 19.59 8.84
CA SER A 176 3.09 18.71 8.86
C SER A 176 2.43 18.63 7.48
N ASP A 177 1.41 17.81 7.35
CA ASP A 177 0.51 17.88 6.21
C ASP A 177 -0.31 19.21 6.24
N ARG A 178 -1.10 19.42 5.17
CA ARG A 178 -1.98 20.61 5.07
C ARG A 178 -3.33 20.38 5.73
N GLY A 179 -3.37 19.60 6.81
CA GLY A 179 -4.60 19.39 7.58
C GLY A 179 -5.08 20.66 8.26
N VAL A 180 -6.40 20.86 8.33
CA VAL A 180 -7.02 22.04 8.96
C VAL A 180 -6.54 22.26 10.39
N GLN A 181 -6.19 21.21 11.12
CA GLN A 181 -5.71 21.24 12.50
C GLN A 181 -4.36 21.98 12.65
N TYR A 182 -3.46 21.78 11.67
CA TYR A 182 -2.14 22.43 11.64
C TYR A 182 -2.18 23.82 10.99
N ALA A 183 -3.20 24.09 10.17
CA ALA A 183 -3.38 25.39 9.52
C ALA A 183 -4.17 26.39 10.39
N ALA A 184 -4.75 25.96 11.50
CA ALA A 184 -5.50 26.81 12.41
C ALA A 184 -4.61 27.90 13.02
N ALA A 185 -5.16 29.13 13.24
CA ALA A 185 -4.43 30.25 13.86
C ALA A 185 -3.81 29.84 15.19
N ALA A 186 -4.59 29.20 16.06
CA ALA A 186 -4.12 28.74 17.38
C ALA A 186 -2.92 27.78 17.34
N PHE A 187 -2.62 27.15 16.21
CA PHE A 187 -1.44 26.28 16.05
C PHE A 187 -0.23 27.06 15.52
N ARG A 188 -0.45 28.20 14.83
CA ARG A 188 0.62 29.01 14.21
C ARG A 188 1.16 30.09 15.12
N ASP A 189 0.35 30.59 16.04
CA ASP A 189 0.65 31.62 17.04
C ASP A 189 1.35 31.00 18.28
#